data_c4c324f9bcfcaceeb804b6c436c55e78
#
_entry.id   c4c324f9bcfcaceeb804b6c436c55e78
#
_cell.length_a   1.000
_cell.length_b   1.000
_cell.length_c   1.000
_cell.angle_alpha   90.00
_cell.angle_beta   90.00
_cell.angle_gamma   90.00
#
_symmetry.space_group_name_H-M   'P 1'
#
loop_
_entity.id
_entity.type
_entity.pdbx_description
1 polymer ?
#
loop_
_entity_poly.entity_id
_entity_poly.type
_entity_poly.pdbx_seq_one_letter_code
_entity_poly.pdbx_strand_id
1 'polypeptide(L)'
;MTSEYLRRKIDDYLLSWKNSSERKPLIVKGCRQIGKTESIRHFAKKAGYKSFIEINFVKEEKYKKITTDGYEAAAIVKNISLLDPSKKFIDGDTLIFFDEITEFPEIATSLKFFNEDGRFDVICSGSMLGINYKKIESNSVGNKIDYEMHSMDFEEFLWAKGYGNNVIEDMLSHMSSLTPFNELELPLFHKMFLDYAVLGGMPAVIKDYIKKGTFEGSLSTQHQLIADYKEDIRKYAEGVDQTRILNVFNSIPTQLAKENKKFQLSKVEKSARFKDYRGCVEWLIDAGIVNACYCLNFPELPLSGNYDMDKFKLYFSDTGLLVSLLDEESQDDLRANKNLGVYKGALYENIVAEALVKSGYKLYYYKREDGSLEEDFFIRSMTNLIPIEVKSKNGSSKSMRSLISSDKYGDIAYGFKLSMNNIGCSGHTYTFPYFCTFLLKRFMSTFKPIEESVVMK
;
A
#
# COMPACT_ATOMS: atom_id res chain seq x y z
N MET A 1 -6.42 27.12 13.33
CA MET A 1 -5.34 26.15 13.60
C MET A 1 -5.06 25.44 12.29
N THR A 2 -3.91 25.71 11.66
CA THR A 2 -3.48 25.02 10.45
C THR A 2 -3.25 23.57 10.83
N SER A 3 -4.01 22.65 10.24
CA SER A 3 -3.77 21.19 10.38
C SER A 3 -2.32 20.92 9.99
N GLU A 4 -1.52 20.49 10.96
CA GLU A 4 -0.12 20.18 10.70
C GLU A 4 -0.03 19.05 9.67
N TYR A 5 0.71 19.32 8.58
CA TYR A 5 0.89 18.35 7.50
C TYR A 5 1.77 17.18 7.99
N LEU A 6 1.35 15.95 7.73
CA LEU A 6 2.17 14.77 8.01
C LEU A 6 3.11 14.51 6.82
N ARG A 7 4.42 14.48 7.05
CA ARG A 7 5.42 14.17 6.03
C ARG A 7 5.14 12.81 5.38
N ARG A 8 5.24 12.76 4.05
CA ARG A 8 4.99 11.57 3.24
C ARG A 8 6.17 11.27 2.30
N LYS A 9 6.35 10.01 1.94
CA LYS A 9 7.37 9.60 0.94
C LYS A 9 7.14 10.23 -0.43
N ILE A 10 5.89 10.51 -0.77
CA ILE A 10 5.56 11.23 -2.01
C ILE A 10 6.17 12.64 -2.06
N ASP A 11 6.45 13.27 -0.91
CA ASP A 11 7.03 14.62 -0.89
C ASP A 11 8.41 14.65 -1.57
N ASP A 12 9.25 13.66 -1.23
CA ASP A 12 10.58 13.51 -1.82
C ASP A 12 10.49 13.12 -3.31
N TYR A 13 9.51 12.28 -3.66
CA TYR A 13 9.24 11.89 -5.05
C TYR A 13 8.82 13.10 -5.90
N LEU A 14 7.90 13.94 -5.42
CA LEU A 14 7.43 15.12 -6.14
C LEU A 14 8.55 16.14 -6.37
N LEU A 15 9.46 16.31 -5.40
CA LEU A 15 10.65 17.14 -5.57
C LEU A 15 11.59 16.58 -6.63
N SER A 16 11.85 15.26 -6.63
CA SER A 16 12.64 14.59 -7.65
C SER A 16 12.00 14.69 -9.02
N TRP A 17 10.67 14.51 -9.12
CA TRP A 17 9.92 14.67 -10.36
C TRP A 17 10.05 16.08 -10.92
N LYS A 18 9.87 17.11 -10.11
CA LYS A 18 10.02 18.50 -10.55
C LYS A 18 11.41 18.80 -11.09
N ASN A 19 12.45 18.25 -10.49
CA ASN A 19 13.84 18.49 -10.86
C ASN A 19 14.31 17.62 -12.05
N SER A 20 13.47 16.68 -12.51
CA SER A 20 13.80 15.87 -13.68
C SER A 20 13.69 16.67 -14.99
N SER A 21 14.69 16.56 -15.86
CA SER A 21 14.66 17.12 -17.21
C SER A 21 13.64 16.45 -18.13
N GLU A 22 13.28 15.21 -17.84
CA GLU A 22 12.32 14.39 -18.60
C GLU A 22 10.97 14.24 -17.88
N ARG A 23 10.63 15.19 -17.02
CA ARG A 23 9.36 15.12 -16.27
C ARG A 23 8.16 15.17 -17.22
N LYS A 24 7.25 14.25 -17.03
CA LYS A 24 5.99 14.16 -17.76
C LYS A 24 4.83 14.45 -16.81
N PRO A 25 3.64 14.79 -17.34
CA PRO A 25 2.44 14.87 -16.53
C PRO A 25 2.30 13.66 -15.60
N LEU A 26 1.97 13.93 -14.34
CA LEU A 26 1.93 12.93 -13.27
C LEU A 26 0.49 12.62 -12.85
N ILE A 27 0.13 11.34 -12.75
CA ILE A 27 -1.13 10.92 -12.13
C ILE A 27 -0.82 10.25 -10.79
N VAL A 28 -1.27 10.85 -9.71
CA VAL A 28 -1.19 10.27 -8.36
C VAL A 28 -2.46 9.46 -8.10
N LYS A 29 -2.33 8.15 -8.11
CA LYS A 29 -3.41 7.18 -7.87
C LYS A 29 -3.33 6.61 -6.46
N GLY A 30 -4.42 6.14 -5.94
CA GLY A 30 -4.47 5.43 -4.64
C GLY A 30 -5.84 5.48 -4.02
N CYS A 31 -6.05 4.75 -2.93
CA CYS A 31 -7.33 4.71 -2.21
C CYS A 31 -7.82 6.11 -1.83
N ARG A 32 -9.09 6.19 -1.48
CA ARG A 32 -9.65 7.42 -0.89
C ARG A 32 -9.03 7.69 0.48
N GLN A 33 -8.98 8.99 0.85
CA GLN A 33 -8.59 9.48 2.19
C GLN A 33 -7.13 9.18 2.62
N ILE A 34 -6.26 8.76 1.69
CA ILE A 34 -4.82 8.54 1.97
C ILE A 34 -3.98 9.82 1.89
N GLY A 35 -4.59 10.97 1.57
CA GLY A 35 -3.93 12.29 1.60
C GLY A 35 -3.35 12.78 0.28
N LYS A 36 -3.77 12.24 -0.89
CA LYS A 36 -3.29 12.66 -2.24
C LYS A 36 -3.34 14.17 -2.44
N THR A 37 -4.54 14.75 -2.35
CA THR A 37 -4.79 16.19 -2.54
C THR A 37 -3.95 17.05 -1.59
N GLU A 38 -3.85 16.66 -0.32
CA GLU A 38 -3.09 17.39 0.69
C GLU A 38 -1.59 17.37 0.41
N SER A 39 -1.04 16.24 -0.04
CA SER A 39 0.38 16.12 -0.42
C SER A 39 0.71 16.99 -1.63
N ILE A 40 -0.15 17.02 -2.65
CA ILE A 40 0.06 17.83 -3.84
C ILE A 40 -0.03 19.32 -3.50
N ARG A 41 -1.00 19.75 -2.67
CA ARG A 41 -1.10 21.14 -2.19
C ARG A 41 0.11 21.55 -1.35
N HIS A 42 0.61 20.63 -0.50
CA HIS A 42 1.81 20.88 0.29
C HIS A 42 3.03 21.06 -0.60
N PHE A 43 3.21 20.17 -1.59
CA PHE A 43 4.25 20.26 -2.60
C PHE A 43 4.15 21.60 -3.36
N ALA A 44 2.97 21.98 -3.87
CA ALA A 44 2.78 23.22 -4.62
C ALA A 44 3.23 24.46 -3.84
N LYS A 45 2.96 24.51 -2.53
CA LYS A 45 3.41 25.61 -1.65
C LYS A 45 4.92 25.67 -1.48
N LYS A 46 5.61 24.51 -1.47
CA LYS A 46 7.06 24.45 -1.24
C LYS A 46 7.89 24.46 -2.51
N ALA A 47 7.29 24.06 -3.63
CA ALA A 47 8.00 23.88 -4.87
C ALA A 47 8.39 25.20 -5.60
N GLY A 48 7.90 26.36 -5.12
CA GLY A 48 8.30 27.66 -5.64
C GLY A 48 7.68 28.04 -6.99
N TYR A 49 6.57 27.42 -7.41
CA TYR A 49 5.81 27.87 -8.58
C TYR A 49 5.21 29.25 -8.34
N LYS A 50 5.28 30.14 -9.33
CA LYS A 50 4.64 31.46 -9.28
C LYS A 50 3.13 31.36 -9.44
N SER A 51 2.63 30.32 -10.08
CA SER A 51 1.21 30.05 -10.23
C SER A 51 0.88 28.62 -9.89
N PHE A 52 -0.14 28.42 -9.05
CA PHE A 52 -0.74 27.13 -8.73
C PHE A 52 -2.22 27.17 -9.06
N ILE A 53 -2.63 26.35 -10.02
CA ILE A 53 -3.99 26.29 -10.52
C ILE A 53 -4.59 24.93 -10.16
N GLU A 54 -5.40 24.91 -9.13
CA GLU A 54 -6.16 23.73 -8.71
C GLU A 54 -7.55 23.76 -9.32
N ILE A 55 -7.99 22.64 -9.89
CA ILE A 55 -9.34 22.40 -10.39
C ILE A 55 -9.82 21.05 -9.84
N ASN A 56 -10.85 21.09 -9.00
CA ASN A 56 -11.47 19.90 -8.44
C ASN A 56 -12.80 19.62 -9.16
N PHE A 57 -12.86 18.52 -9.92
CA PHE A 57 -14.02 18.20 -10.75
C PHE A 57 -15.27 17.75 -9.98
N VAL A 58 -15.17 17.46 -8.68
CA VAL A 58 -16.33 17.24 -7.79
C VAL A 58 -16.94 18.56 -7.38
N LYS A 59 -16.11 19.52 -6.99
CA LYS A 59 -16.56 20.80 -6.41
C LYS A 59 -16.94 21.84 -7.47
N GLU A 60 -16.32 21.76 -8.64
CA GLU A 60 -16.37 22.81 -9.65
C GLU A 60 -16.79 22.23 -11.01
N GLU A 61 -18.04 21.76 -11.11
CA GLU A 61 -18.60 21.13 -12.32
C GLU A 61 -18.46 21.96 -13.61
N LYS A 62 -18.37 23.30 -13.49
CA LYS A 62 -18.17 24.19 -14.64
C LYS A 62 -16.95 23.83 -15.47
N TYR A 63 -15.91 23.27 -14.82
CA TYR A 63 -14.68 22.89 -15.51
C TYR A 63 -14.77 21.56 -16.28
N LYS A 64 -15.84 20.77 -16.14
CA LYS A 64 -16.08 19.60 -17.01
C LYS A 64 -16.32 19.97 -18.49
N LYS A 65 -16.35 21.26 -18.80
CA LYS A 65 -16.49 21.80 -20.17
C LYS A 65 -15.17 22.30 -20.78
N ILE A 66 -14.04 22.20 -20.09
CA ILE A 66 -12.76 22.74 -20.56
C ILE A 66 -12.21 22.02 -21.79
N THR A 67 -12.67 20.82 -22.11
CA THR A 67 -12.29 20.02 -23.27
C THR A 67 -13.22 20.22 -24.49
N THR A 68 -14.19 21.14 -24.44
CA THR A 68 -15.20 21.36 -25.50
C THR A 68 -14.56 21.75 -26.84
N ASP A 69 -13.46 22.49 -26.81
CA ASP A 69 -12.71 22.95 -27.99
C ASP A 69 -11.55 21.97 -28.35
N GLY A 70 -11.52 20.78 -27.75
CA GLY A 70 -10.48 19.77 -27.92
C GLY A 70 -9.57 19.60 -26.70
N TYR A 71 -8.55 18.76 -26.86
CA TYR A 71 -7.65 18.35 -25.76
C TYR A 71 -6.29 19.07 -25.77
N GLU A 72 -6.05 19.96 -26.71
CA GLU A 72 -4.84 20.75 -26.82
C GLU A 72 -4.63 21.61 -25.57
N ALA A 73 -3.39 21.68 -25.07
CA ALA A 73 -3.06 22.44 -23.86
C ALA A 73 -3.51 23.90 -23.95
N ALA A 74 -3.30 24.53 -25.11
CA ALA A 74 -3.71 25.92 -25.37
C ALA A 74 -5.24 26.12 -25.30
N ALA A 75 -6.04 25.18 -25.82
CA ALA A 75 -7.50 25.22 -25.76
C ALA A 75 -7.99 25.08 -24.32
N ILE A 76 -7.45 24.14 -23.56
CA ILE A 76 -7.82 23.91 -22.15
C ILE A 76 -7.46 25.14 -21.29
N VAL A 77 -6.24 25.68 -21.45
CA VAL A 77 -5.79 26.86 -20.71
C VAL A 77 -6.67 28.07 -21.02
N LYS A 78 -7.01 28.30 -22.31
CA LYS A 78 -7.96 29.32 -22.73
C LYS A 78 -9.32 29.15 -22.05
N ASN A 79 -9.89 27.96 -22.09
CA ASN A 79 -11.20 27.67 -21.51
C ASN A 79 -11.22 27.84 -19.98
N ILE A 80 -10.14 27.42 -19.28
CA ILE A 80 -9.99 27.71 -17.85
C ILE A 80 -9.98 29.19 -17.57
N SER A 81 -9.21 29.99 -18.35
CA SER A 81 -9.11 31.45 -18.20
C SER A 81 -10.41 32.15 -18.50
N LEU A 82 -11.21 31.64 -19.44
CA LEU A 82 -12.55 32.18 -19.73
C LEU A 82 -13.54 31.91 -18.60
N LEU A 83 -13.48 30.72 -17.98
CA LEU A 83 -14.34 30.35 -16.85
C LEU A 83 -13.95 31.04 -15.55
N ASP A 84 -12.69 31.40 -15.40
CA ASP A 84 -12.13 32.04 -14.22
C ASP A 84 -10.90 32.93 -14.58
N PRO A 85 -11.08 34.21 -14.85
CA PRO A 85 -9.98 35.11 -15.18
C PRO A 85 -8.96 35.32 -14.04
N SER A 86 -9.25 34.89 -12.81
CA SER A 86 -8.30 34.95 -11.70
C SER A 86 -7.18 33.92 -11.84
N LYS A 87 -7.41 32.82 -12.55
CA LYS A 87 -6.43 31.76 -12.79
C LYS A 87 -5.42 32.24 -13.86
N LYS A 88 -4.24 32.64 -13.40
CA LYS A 88 -3.17 33.18 -14.26
C LYS A 88 -2.17 32.10 -14.59
N PHE A 89 -1.91 31.86 -15.86
CA PHE A 89 -0.91 30.96 -16.36
C PHE A 89 0.40 31.71 -16.67
N ILE A 90 1.51 31.14 -16.21
CA ILE A 90 2.86 31.70 -16.43
C ILE A 90 3.68 30.54 -17.05
N ASP A 91 4.15 30.74 -18.28
CA ASP A 91 4.92 29.73 -19.01
C ASP A 91 6.18 29.33 -18.22
N GLY A 92 6.39 28.03 -18.06
CA GLY A 92 7.50 27.45 -17.31
C GLY A 92 7.39 27.54 -15.77
N ASP A 93 6.38 28.23 -15.22
CA ASP A 93 6.29 28.51 -13.78
C ASP A 93 4.87 28.31 -13.19
N THR A 94 4.04 27.53 -13.89
CA THR A 94 2.70 27.14 -13.44
C THR A 94 2.62 25.65 -13.18
N LEU A 95 2.10 25.28 -12.01
CA LEU A 95 1.61 23.94 -11.73
C LEU A 95 0.09 23.90 -11.89
N ILE A 96 -0.40 23.06 -12.80
CA ILE A 96 -1.82 22.76 -12.95
C ILE A 96 -2.11 21.46 -12.18
N PHE A 97 -3.09 21.51 -11.30
CA PHE A 97 -3.53 20.36 -10.52
C PHE A 97 -4.99 20.02 -10.84
N PHE A 98 -5.21 18.92 -11.53
CA PHE A 98 -6.52 18.34 -11.78
C PHE A 98 -6.84 17.31 -10.69
N ASP A 99 -7.70 17.69 -9.75
CA ASP A 99 -8.10 16.86 -8.62
C ASP A 99 -9.40 16.12 -8.90
N GLU A 100 -9.50 14.87 -8.43
CA GLU A 100 -10.63 13.96 -8.63
C GLU A 100 -10.96 13.72 -10.11
N ILE A 101 -9.94 13.36 -10.90
CA ILE A 101 -10.12 13.08 -12.35
C ILE A 101 -11.06 11.91 -12.64
N THR A 102 -11.40 11.10 -11.64
CA THR A 102 -12.42 10.05 -11.73
C THR A 102 -13.80 10.57 -12.10
N GLU A 103 -14.11 11.81 -11.72
CA GLU A 103 -15.37 12.49 -12.05
C GLU A 103 -15.34 13.17 -13.44
N PHE A 104 -14.17 13.29 -14.05
CA PHE A 104 -13.97 13.77 -15.41
C PHE A 104 -12.79 13.06 -16.09
N PRO A 105 -12.93 11.76 -16.41
CA PRO A 105 -11.83 10.94 -16.92
C PRO A 105 -11.27 11.40 -18.26
N GLU A 106 -12.07 12.10 -19.07
CA GLU A 106 -11.68 12.63 -20.38
C GLU A 106 -10.47 13.55 -20.31
N ILE A 107 -10.26 14.24 -19.17
CA ILE A 107 -9.09 15.13 -18.98
C ILE A 107 -7.75 14.36 -19.12
N ALA A 108 -7.74 13.06 -18.86
CA ALA A 108 -6.53 12.24 -19.03
C ALA A 108 -6.03 12.18 -20.48
N THR A 109 -6.92 12.41 -21.46
CA THR A 109 -6.55 12.50 -22.89
C THR A 109 -5.66 13.73 -23.15
N SER A 110 -5.86 14.82 -22.41
CA SER A 110 -5.09 16.07 -22.59
C SER A 110 -3.63 15.95 -22.12
N LEU A 111 -3.29 14.97 -21.28
CA LEU A 111 -1.94 14.85 -20.71
C LEU A 111 -0.85 14.66 -21.77
N LYS A 112 -1.18 13.97 -22.88
CA LYS A 112 -0.28 13.88 -24.03
C LYS A 112 0.05 15.27 -24.57
N PHE A 113 -0.96 16.11 -24.79
CA PHE A 113 -0.79 17.44 -25.35
C PHE A 113 -0.08 18.39 -24.38
N PHE A 114 -0.32 18.29 -23.08
CA PHE A 114 0.47 19.02 -22.08
C PHE A 114 1.94 18.60 -22.06
N ASN A 115 2.23 17.30 -22.26
CA ASN A 115 3.60 16.81 -22.37
C ASN A 115 4.31 17.34 -23.61
N GLU A 116 3.61 17.40 -24.75
CA GLU A 116 4.14 17.94 -26.03
C GLU A 116 4.32 19.47 -25.97
N ASP A 117 3.39 20.18 -25.32
CA ASP A 117 3.44 21.64 -25.14
C ASP A 117 4.60 22.08 -24.23
N GLY A 118 4.82 21.38 -23.13
CA GLY A 118 5.94 21.57 -22.21
C GLY A 118 5.96 22.86 -21.39
N ARG A 119 5.00 23.79 -21.58
CA ARG A 119 4.94 25.07 -20.85
C ARG A 119 4.48 24.94 -19.40
N PHE A 120 3.74 23.91 -19.08
CA PHE A 120 3.08 23.77 -17.78
C PHE A 120 3.38 22.41 -17.15
N ASP A 121 3.67 22.40 -15.87
CA ASP A 121 3.70 21.16 -15.10
C ASP A 121 2.27 20.75 -14.74
N VAL A 122 1.93 19.45 -14.91
CA VAL A 122 0.59 18.94 -14.67
C VAL A 122 0.64 17.76 -13.72
N ILE A 123 -0.13 17.87 -12.64
CA ILE A 123 -0.39 16.75 -11.73
C ILE A 123 -1.90 16.48 -11.70
N CYS A 124 -2.27 15.22 -11.81
CA CYS A 124 -3.63 14.76 -11.62
C CYS A 124 -3.72 13.92 -10.34
N SER A 125 -4.85 13.95 -9.65
CA SER A 125 -5.16 12.96 -8.62
C SER A 125 -6.50 12.30 -8.88
N GLY A 126 -6.59 11.03 -8.51
CA GLY A 126 -7.82 10.26 -8.59
C GLY A 126 -7.80 9.06 -7.65
N SER A 127 -9.00 8.67 -7.17
CA SER A 127 -9.12 7.40 -6.49
C SER A 127 -8.95 6.26 -7.49
N MET A 128 -8.44 5.10 -7.05
CA MET A 128 -8.41 3.89 -7.90
C MET A 128 -9.83 3.44 -8.25
N LEU A 129 -10.79 3.76 -7.38
CA LEU A 129 -12.22 3.60 -7.61
C LEU A 129 -12.70 4.52 -8.74
N GLY A 130 -13.29 3.95 -9.78
CA GLY A 130 -14.06 4.72 -10.75
C GLY A 130 -13.27 5.38 -11.89
N ILE A 131 -11.99 5.08 -12.11
CA ILE A 131 -11.36 5.46 -13.39
C ILE A 131 -11.99 4.60 -14.48
N ASN A 132 -13.06 5.12 -15.07
CA ASN A 132 -13.70 4.46 -16.21
C ASN A 132 -12.87 4.68 -17.47
N TYR A 133 -11.90 3.79 -17.70
CA TYR A 133 -11.03 3.83 -18.87
C TYR A 133 -11.79 3.81 -20.21
N LYS A 134 -13.06 3.37 -20.22
CA LYS A 134 -13.92 3.42 -21.43
C LYS A 134 -14.30 4.85 -21.84
N LYS A 135 -14.23 5.82 -20.91
CA LYS A 135 -14.51 7.23 -21.18
C LYS A 135 -13.25 8.03 -21.58
N ILE A 136 -12.09 7.42 -21.58
CA ILE A 136 -10.83 8.05 -21.96
C ILE A 136 -10.58 7.73 -23.44
N GLU A 137 -10.60 8.73 -24.31
CA GLU A 137 -10.36 8.55 -25.75
C GLU A 137 -8.92 8.10 -26.03
N SER A 138 -7.95 8.67 -25.29
CA SER A 138 -6.54 8.25 -25.34
C SER A 138 -5.93 8.25 -23.94
N ASN A 139 -5.37 7.11 -23.54
CA ASN A 139 -4.75 6.96 -22.20
C ASN A 139 -3.36 7.59 -22.10
N SER A 140 -2.97 8.46 -23.02
CA SER A 140 -1.68 9.19 -23.03
C SER A 140 -0.47 8.28 -22.75
N VAL A 141 -0.47 7.07 -23.31
CA VAL A 141 0.59 6.07 -23.11
C VAL A 141 1.94 6.64 -23.53
N GLY A 142 2.93 6.52 -22.68
CA GLY A 142 4.28 7.06 -22.92
C GLY A 142 4.44 8.55 -22.62
N ASN A 143 3.33 9.32 -22.46
CA ASN A 143 3.32 10.77 -22.24
C ASN A 143 2.91 11.17 -20.80
N LYS A 144 2.82 10.21 -19.89
CA LYS A 144 2.50 10.43 -18.48
C LYS A 144 3.25 9.46 -17.59
N ILE A 145 3.34 9.78 -16.33
CA ILE A 145 3.86 8.91 -15.27
C ILE A 145 2.73 8.64 -14.28
N ASP A 146 2.62 7.41 -13.81
CA ASP A 146 1.70 7.03 -12.75
C ASP A 146 2.48 6.82 -11.45
N TYR A 147 2.03 7.43 -10.36
CA TYR A 147 2.52 7.19 -9.01
C TYR A 147 1.40 6.58 -8.16
N GLU A 148 1.64 5.39 -7.64
CA GLU A 148 0.71 4.75 -6.71
C GLU A 148 1.04 5.18 -5.29
N MET A 149 0.12 5.91 -4.67
CA MET A 149 0.21 6.36 -3.29
C MET A 149 -0.60 5.41 -2.40
N HIS A 150 0.01 5.00 -1.30
CA HIS A 150 -0.64 4.16 -0.28
C HIS A 150 -0.99 4.98 0.97
N SER A 151 -1.71 4.38 1.92
CA SER A 151 -1.78 4.89 3.29
C SER A 151 -0.38 4.93 3.91
N MET A 152 -0.19 5.70 4.98
CA MET A 152 1.12 5.85 5.63
C MET A 152 1.70 4.49 6.03
N ASP A 153 2.97 4.27 5.75
CA ASP A 153 3.68 3.09 6.26
C ASP A 153 4.28 3.35 7.65
N PHE A 154 4.97 2.35 8.20
CA PHE A 154 5.52 2.47 9.55
C PHE A 154 6.63 3.54 9.64
N GLU A 155 7.42 3.75 8.59
CA GLU A 155 8.42 4.81 8.53
C GLU A 155 7.77 6.20 8.58
N GLU A 156 6.73 6.42 7.79
CA GLU A 156 5.95 7.67 7.80
C GLU A 156 5.24 7.89 9.15
N PHE A 157 4.80 6.80 9.81
CA PHE A 157 4.28 6.86 11.17
C PHE A 157 5.35 7.28 12.19
N LEU A 158 6.58 6.76 12.08
CA LEU A 158 7.69 7.19 12.92
C LEU A 158 8.01 8.68 12.70
N TRP A 159 8.02 9.16 11.46
CA TRP A 159 8.15 10.60 11.18
C TRP A 159 7.05 11.42 11.83
N ALA A 160 5.82 10.96 11.75
CA ALA A 160 4.68 11.61 12.38
C ALA A 160 4.79 11.65 13.92
N LYS A 161 5.47 10.68 14.52
CA LYS A 161 5.83 10.63 15.95
C LYS A 161 7.02 11.51 16.32
N GLY A 162 7.66 12.17 15.34
CA GLY A 162 8.82 13.04 15.53
C GLY A 162 10.19 12.36 15.41
N TYR A 163 10.24 11.08 15.02
CA TYR A 163 11.51 10.39 14.76
C TYR A 163 12.08 10.82 13.42
N GLY A 164 13.38 11.11 13.38
CA GLY A 164 14.07 11.50 12.14
C GLY A 164 14.58 10.30 11.35
N ASN A 165 15.12 10.59 10.15
CA ASN A 165 15.71 9.56 9.28
C ASN A 165 16.88 8.81 9.95
N ASN A 166 17.61 9.46 10.87
CA ASN A 166 18.70 8.84 11.63
C ASN A 166 18.25 7.57 12.37
N VAL A 167 17.04 7.54 12.93
CA VAL A 167 16.50 6.36 13.62
C VAL A 167 16.23 5.25 12.60
N ILE A 168 15.74 5.59 11.42
CA ILE A 168 15.46 4.64 10.36
C ILE A 168 16.76 4.03 9.81
N GLU A 169 17.80 4.86 9.62
CA GLU A 169 19.11 4.40 9.17
C GLU A 169 19.80 3.52 10.23
N ASP A 170 19.61 3.82 11.51
CA ASP A 170 20.10 3.00 12.61
C ASP A 170 19.42 1.62 12.62
N MET A 171 18.09 1.56 12.46
CA MET A 171 17.36 0.30 12.32
C MET A 171 17.89 -0.52 11.12
N LEU A 172 18.16 0.13 10.00
CA LEU A 172 18.72 -0.53 8.81
C LEU A 172 20.15 -1.03 9.04
N SER A 173 20.94 -0.27 9.80
CA SER A 173 22.29 -0.66 10.22
C SER A 173 22.28 -1.92 11.08
N HIS A 174 21.37 -2.01 12.06
CA HIS A 174 21.16 -3.22 12.85
C HIS A 174 20.83 -4.44 11.98
N MET A 175 19.94 -4.27 10.98
CA MET A 175 19.62 -5.34 10.04
C MET A 175 20.84 -5.76 9.20
N SER A 176 21.59 -4.79 8.68
CA SER A 176 22.71 -5.03 7.76
C SER A 176 23.90 -5.68 8.46
N SER A 177 24.17 -5.33 9.71
CA SER A 177 25.22 -5.91 10.54
C SER A 177 24.78 -7.15 11.30
N LEU A 178 23.49 -7.54 11.20
CA LEU A 178 22.86 -8.60 12.00
C LEU A 178 23.06 -8.41 13.51
N THR A 179 23.11 -7.17 13.96
CA THR A 179 23.31 -6.81 15.38
C THR A 179 21.95 -6.69 16.07
N PRO A 180 21.71 -7.38 17.17
CA PRO A 180 20.46 -7.26 17.94
C PRO A 180 20.22 -5.83 18.43
N PHE A 181 18.96 -5.39 18.44
CA PHE A 181 18.52 -4.18 19.13
C PHE A 181 18.76 -4.32 20.64
N ASN A 182 19.11 -3.22 21.31
CA ASN A 182 19.34 -3.23 22.74
C ASN A 182 18.03 -3.32 23.56
N GLU A 183 18.14 -3.35 24.88
CA GLU A 183 17.02 -3.52 25.82
C GLU A 183 16.04 -2.33 25.85
N LEU A 184 16.44 -1.15 25.37
CA LEU A 184 15.57 0.01 25.22
C LEU A 184 14.87 0.02 23.85
N GLU A 185 15.62 -0.25 22.79
CA GLU A 185 15.16 -0.13 21.40
C GLU A 185 14.10 -1.17 21.06
N LEU A 186 14.36 -2.43 21.35
CA LEU A 186 13.49 -3.54 20.97
C LEU A 186 12.06 -3.38 21.52
N PRO A 187 11.85 -3.15 22.83
CA PRO A 187 10.50 -2.95 23.39
C PRO A 187 9.84 -1.68 22.87
N LEU A 188 10.61 -0.60 22.67
CA LEU A 188 10.11 0.68 22.19
C LEU A 188 9.56 0.54 20.77
N PHE A 189 10.32 -0.04 19.84
CA PHE A 189 9.90 -0.24 18.45
C PHE A 189 8.76 -1.24 18.34
N HIS A 190 8.74 -2.30 19.14
CA HIS A 190 7.61 -3.22 19.21
C HIS A 190 6.33 -2.54 19.65
N LYS A 191 6.39 -1.67 20.66
CA LYS A 191 5.24 -0.90 21.11
C LYS A 191 4.73 0.03 20.01
N MET A 192 5.60 0.80 19.37
CA MET A 192 5.23 1.71 18.30
C MET A 192 4.66 0.96 17.09
N PHE A 193 5.21 -0.20 16.78
CA PHE A 193 4.69 -1.04 15.71
C PHE A 193 3.31 -1.62 16.02
N LEU A 194 3.06 -2.01 17.27
CA LEU A 194 1.73 -2.44 17.70
C LEU A 194 0.72 -1.29 17.64
N ASP A 195 1.10 -0.09 18.09
CA ASP A 195 0.28 1.10 17.97
C ASP A 195 -0.10 1.36 16.52
N TYR A 196 0.89 1.31 15.61
CA TYR A 196 0.65 1.46 14.18
C TYR A 196 -0.22 0.33 13.61
N ALA A 197 -0.02 -0.92 14.03
CA ALA A 197 -0.82 -2.06 13.56
C ALA A 197 -2.31 -1.92 13.92
N VAL A 198 -2.61 -1.31 15.06
CA VAL A 198 -3.98 -1.04 15.53
C VAL A 198 -4.58 0.18 14.83
N LEU A 199 -3.80 1.25 14.66
CA LEU A 199 -4.25 2.50 14.03
C LEU A 199 -4.38 2.36 12.51
N GLY A 200 -3.49 1.59 11.88
CA GLY A 200 -3.26 1.62 10.45
C GLY A 200 -2.54 2.88 9.98
N GLY A 201 -2.48 3.06 8.68
CA GLY A 201 -1.79 4.17 8.01
C GLY A 201 -2.69 5.28 7.49
N MET A 202 -3.98 5.30 7.82
CA MET A 202 -4.87 6.37 7.35
C MET A 202 -4.53 7.70 8.02
N PRO A 203 -4.19 8.77 7.24
CA PRO A 203 -3.68 10.02 7.81
C PRO A 203 -4.61 10.68 8.83
N ALA A 204 -5.94 10.58 8.65
CA ALA A 204 -6.90 11.14 9.59
C ALA A 204 -6.81 10.46 10.97
N VAL A 205 -6.68 9.13 10.98
CA VAL A 205 -6.54 8.32 12.21
C VAL A 205 -5.24 8.65 12.92
N ILE A 206 -4.12 8.71 12.17
CA ILE A 206 -2.81 9.04 12.74
C ILE A 206 -2.78 10.47 13.29
N LYS A 207 -3.38 11.45 12.58
CA LYS A 207 -3.48 12.84 13.09
C LYS A 207 -4.24 12.90 14.40
N ASP A 208 -5.36 12.21 14.54
CA ASP A 208 -6.13 12.16 15.79
C ASP A 208 -5.31 11.57 16.94
N TYR A 209 -4.62 10.45 16.67
CA TYR A 209 -3.76 9.80 17.65
C TYR A 209 -2.61 10.69 18.11
N ILE A 210 -1.91 11.35 17.18
CA ILE A 210 -0.76 12.24 17.52
C ILE A 210 -1.24 13.46 18.28
N LYS A 211 -2.36 14.06 17.88
CA LYS A 211 -2.92 15.25 18.53
C LYS A 211 -3.37 14.98 19.96
N LYS A 212 -3.95 13.82 20.23
CA LYS A 212 -4.49 13.45 21.54
C LYS A 212 -3.49 12.70 22.43
N GLY A 213 -2.47 12.08 21.84
CA GLY A 213 -1.53 11.21 22.55
C GLY A 213 -2.14 9.86 23.00
N THR A 214 -3.38 9.58 22.63
CA THR A 214 -4.14 8.39 23.01
C THR A 214 -4.94 7.86 21.84
N PHE A 215 -5.46 6.63 21.94
CA PHE A 215 -6.35 6.04 20.92
C PHE A 215 -7.76 6.66 20.89
N GLU A 216 -8.06 7.55 21.84
CA GLU A 216 -9.39 8.17 21.94
C GLU A 216 -9.75 8.95 20.66
N GLY A 217 -10.86 8.62 20.04
CA GLY A 217 -11.35 9.17 18.78
C GLY A 217 -10.80 8.48 17.53
N SER A 218 -9.64 7.83 17.59
CA SER A 218 -9.08 7.12 16.43
C SER A 218 -10.00 5.98 15.97
N LEU A 219 -10.62 5.26 16.90
CA LEU A 219 -11.59 4.22 16.61
C LEU A 219 -12.82 4.77 15.88
N SER A 220 -13.37 5.87 16.36
CA SER A 220 -14.51 6.53 15.69
C SER A 220 -14.16 6.94 14.26
N THR A 221 -12.96 7.48 14.05
CA THR A 221 -12.45 7.86 12.72
C THR A 221 -12.29 6.62 11.84
N GLN A 222 -11.77 5.50 12.37
CA GLN A 222 -11.66 4.24 11.62
C GLN A 222 -13.04 3.68 11.23
N HIS A 223 -14.01 3.69 12.13
CA HIS A 223 -15.39 3.24 11.84
C HIS A 223 -16.03 4.10 10.75
N GLN A 224 -15.81 5.43 10.78
CA GLN A 224 -16.32 6.31 9.73
C GLN A 224 -15.67 5.98 8.38
N LEU A 225 -14.37 5.71 8.34
CA LEU A 225 -13.68 5.28 7.11
C LEU A 225 -14.29 4.00 6.51
N ILE A 226 -14.61 3.01 7.34
CA ILE A 226 -15.28 1.79 6.87
C ILE A 226 -16.67 2.09 6.32
N ALA A 227 -17.42 2.97 6.96
CA ALA A 227 -18.74 3.39 6.46
C ALA A 227 -18.60 4.07 5.08
N ASP A 228 -17.65 4.98 4.94
CA ASP A 228 -17.36 5.69 3.69
C ASP A 228 -16.96 4.69 2.57
N TYR A 229 -16.09 3.71 2.84
CA TYR A 229 -15.74 2.67 1.88
C TYR A 229 -16.94 1.81 1.46
N LYS A 230 -17.85 1.48 2.39
CA LYS A 230 -19.08 0.75 2.07
C LYS A 230 -20.04 1.59 1.20
N GLU A 231 -20.08 2.89 1.41
CA GLU A 231 -20.83 3.82 0.55
C GLU A 231 -20.21 3.92 -0.84
N ASP A 232 -18.88 3.98 -0.93
CA ASP A 232 -18.16 3.96 -2.20
C ASP A 232 -18.42 2.69 -3.00
N ILE A 233 -18.44 1.53 -2.36
CA ILE A 233 -18.83 0.26 -3.00
C ILE A 233 -20.22 0.40 -3.63
N ARG A 234 -21.20 0.97 -2.89
CA ARG A 234 -22.56 1.18 -3.40
C ARG A 234 -22.62 2.20 -4.55
N LYS A 235 -21.76 3.21 -4.54
CA LYS A 235 -21.75 4.27 -5.55
C LYS A 235 -21.05 3.85 -6.86
N TYR A 236 -19.88 3.19 -6.77
CA TYR A 236 -18.99 2.99 -7.89
C TYR A 236 -18.96 1.57 -8.47
N ALA A 237 -19.61 0.60 -7.84
CA ALA A 237 -19.66 -0.78 -8.34
C ALA A 237 -20.68 -0.94 -9.48
N GLU A 238 -20.49 -0.19 -10.57
CA GLU A 238 -21.34 -0.31 -11.77
C GLU A 238 -21.10 -1.66 -12.45
N GLY A 239 -22.20 -2.35 -12.78
CA GLY A 239 -22.18 -3.62 -13.53
C GLY A 239 -21.69 -4.84 -12.73
N VAL A 240 -21.39 -4.68 -11.45
CA VAL A 240 -21.06 -5.76 -10.51
C VAL A 240 -22.05 -5.72 -9.34
N ASP A 241 -22.40 -6.88 -8.81
CA ASP A 241 -23.31 -6.99 -7.69
C ASP A 241 -22.71 -6.38 -6.42
N GLN A 242 -23.20 -5.20 -6.04
CA GLN A 242 -22.77 -4.44 -4.85
C GLN A 242 -22.90 -5.26 -3.56
N THR A 243 -23.97 -6.05 -3.44
CA THR A 243 -24.20 -6.92 -2.30
C THR A 243 -23.11 -7.99 -2.19
N ARG A 244 -22.73 -8.59 -3.32
CA ARG A 244 -21.66 -9.59 -3.36
C ARG A 244 -20.30 -9.00 -3.01
N ILE A 245 -19.99 -7.79 -3.49
CA ILE A 245 -18.76 -7.08 -3.11
C ILE A 245 -18.71 -6.86 -1.61
N LEU A 246 -19.80 -6.35 -1.02
CA LEU A 246 -19.93 -6.14 0.42
C LEU A 246 -19.80 -7.45 1.21
N ASN A 247 -20.39 -8.54 0.72
CA ASN A 247 -20.27 -9.86 1.34
C ASN A 247 -18.81 -10.36 1.33
N VAL A 248 -18.08 -10.19 0.20
CA VAL A 248 -16.65 -10.48 0.13
C VAL A 248 -15.90 -9.64 1.16
N PHE A 249 -16.05 -8.32 1.12
CA PHE A 249 -15.39 -7.37 2.02
C PHE A 249 -15.60 -7.73 3.50
N ASN A 250 -16.83 -7.95 3.92
CA ASN A 250 -17.16 -8.27 5.32
C ASN A 250 -16.67 -9.67 5.75
N SER A 251 -16.44 -10.59 4.82
CA SER A 251 -15.99 -11.96 5.13
C SER A 251 -14.49 -12.06 5.40
N ILE A 252 -13.69 -11.10 4.94
CA ILE A 252 -12.21 -11.16 4.99
C ILE A 252 -11.69 -11.35 6.41
N PRO A 253 -12.12 -10.57 7.45
CA PRO A 253 -11.60 -10.74 8.81
C PRO A 253 -11.79 -12.16 9.34
N THR A 254 -13.00 -12.71 9.15
CA THR A 254 -13.33 -14.07 9.60
C THR A 254 -12.52 -15.14 8.87
N GLN A 255 -12.17 -14.91 7.61
CA GLN A 255 -11.37 -15.87 6.84
C GLN A 255 -9.87 -15.80 7.19
N LEU A 256 -9.34 -14.62 7.45
CA LEU A 256 -7.98 -14.42 7.93
C LEU A 256 -7.75 -14.99 9.33
N ALA A 257 -8.78 -14.99 10.18
CA ALA A 257 -8.73 -15.54 11.54
C ALA A 257 -8.76 -17.09 11.60
N LYS A 258 -8.63 -17.80 10.48
CA LYS A 258 -8.56 -19.27 10.44
C LYS A 258 -7.14 -19.77 10.25
N GLU A 259 -6.90 -21.03 10.62
CA GLU A 259 -5.62 -21.70 10.32
C GLU A 259 -5.38 -21.76 8.80
N ASN A 260 -6.41 -22.14 8.03
CA ASN A 260 -6.35 -22.09 6.57
C ASN A 260 -6.92 -20.76 6.08
N LYS A 261 -6.04 -19.82 5.75
CA LYS A 261 -6.35 -18.46 5.31
C LYS A 261 -6.62 -18.36 3.81
N LYS A 262 -6.60 -19.46 3.05
CA LYS A 262 -7.06 -19.47 1.65
C LYS A 262 -8.49 -18.93 1.60
N PHE A 263 -8.74 -17.94 0.76
CA PHE A 263 -10.05 -17.34 0.59
C PHE A 263 -11.05 -18.36 0.01
N GLN A 264 -12.14 -18.57 0.72
CA GLN A 264 -13.15 -19.57 0.38
C GLN A 264 -14.50 -18.89 0.12
N LEU A 265 -14.94 -18.86 -1.12
CA LEU A 265 -16.22 -18.28 -1.50
C LEU A 265 -17.43 -18.97 -0.85
N SER A 266 -17.35 -20.27 -0.60
CA SER A 266 -18.37 -21.02 0.16
C SER A 266 -18.58 -20.51 1.60
N LYS A 267 -17.64 -19.69 2.11
CA LYS A 267 -17.77 -19.02 3.42
C LYS A 267 -18.37 -17.63 3.30
N VAL A 268 -18.38 -17.05 2.10
CA VAL A 268 -19.13 -15.82 1.79
C VAL A 268 -20.61 -16.15 1.63
N GLU A 269 -20.91 -17.16 0.80
CA GLU A 269 -22.28 -17.65 0.54
C GLU A 269 -22.21 -19.14 0.19
N LYS A 270 -23.12 -19.97 0.77
CA LYS A 270 -23.10 -21.43 0.59
C LYS A 270 -23.18 -21.89 -0.87
N SER A 271 -23.92 -21.14 -1.70
CA SER A 271 -24.11 -21.42 -3.14
C SER A 271 -23.13 -20.68 -4.05
N ALA A 272 -22.16 -19.93 -3.48
CA ALA A 272 -21.25 -19.10 -4.26
C ALA A 272 -20.38 -19.92 -5.23
N ARG A 273 -20.40 -19.50 -6.51
CA ARG A 273 -19.51 -20.03 -7.54
C ARG A 273 -18.42 -19.00 -7.82
N PHE A 274 -17.20 -19.46 -8.07
CA PHE A 274 -16.06 -18.58 -8.33
C PHE A 274 -16.33 -17.57 -9.46
N LYS A 275 -16.93 -18.03 -10.56
CA LYS A 275 -17.28 -17.17 -11.70
C LYS A 275 -18.19 -15.99 -11.36
N ASP A 276 -19.06 -16.15 -10.35
CA ASP A 276 -20.04 -15.11 -9.95
C ASP A 276 -19.43 -14.07 -9.02
N TYR A 277 -18.31 -14.38 -8.34
CA TYR A 277 -17.64 -13.54 -7.36
C TYR A 277 -16.27 -13.01 -7.81
N ARG A 278 -15.71 -13.54 -8.91
CA ARG A 278 -14.39 -13.13 -9.41
C ARG A 278 -14.33 -11.62 -9.66
N GLY A 279 -15.31 -11.06 -10.38
CA GLY A 279 -15.38 -9.62 -10.61
C GLY A 279 -15.53 -8.79 -9.33
N CYS A 280 -16.15 -9.36 -8.27
CA CYS A 280 -16.26 -8.70 -6.97
C CYS A 280 -14.91 -8.60 -6.26
N VAL A 281 -14.11 -9.66 -6.32
CA VAL A 281 -12.75 -9.69 -5.75
C VAL A 281 -11.84 -8.75 -6.55
N GLU A 282 -11.84 -8.85 -7.88
CA GLU A 282 -11.07 -7.98 -8.77
C GLU A 282 -11.44 -6.50 -8.52
N TRP A 283 -12.71 -6.17 -8.35
CA TRP A 283 -13.15 -4.81 -8.05
C TRP A 283 -12.54 -4.28 -6.73
N LEU A 284 -12.50 -5.09 -5.67
CA LEU A 284 -11.87 -4.68 -4.40
C LEU A 284 -10.36 -4.49 -4.50
N ILE A 285 -9.69 -5.30 -5.34
CA ILE A 285 -8.25 -5.18 -5.62
C ILE A 285 -8.00 -3.90 -6.44
N ASP A 286 -8.75 -3.68 -7.51
CA ASP A 286 -8.63 -2.50 -8.37
C ASP A 286 -8.97 -1.20 -7.63
N ALA A 287 -9.88 -1.29 -6.64
CA ALA A 287 -10.16 -0.20 -5.72
C ALA A 287 -9.01 0.10 -4.76
N GLY A 288 -8.02 -0.77 -4.66
CA GLY A 288 -6.91 -0.69 -3.72
C GLY A 288 -7.31 -0.91 -2.25
N ILE A 289 -8.50 -1.49 -2.01
CA ILE A 289 -9.00 -1.75 -0.65
C ILE A 289 -8.35 -3.02 -0.09
N VAL A 290 -8.12 -4.02 -0.96
CA VAL A 290 -7.51 -5.28 -0.59
C VAL A 290 -6.36 -5.65 -1.51
N ASN A 291 -5.46 -6.48 -1.00
CA ASN A 291 -4.35 -7.07 -1.72
C ASN A 291 -4.57 -8.58 -1.84
N ALA A 292 -4.46 -9.13 -3.05
CA ALA A 292 -4.48 -10.56 -3.26
C ALA A 292 -3.06 -11.15 -3.16
N CYS A 293 -2.95 -12.25 -2.42
CA CYS A 293 -1.74 -13.06 -2.32
C CYS A 293 -2.02 -14.41 -2.99
N TYR A 294 -1.41 -14.66 -4.16
CA TYR A 294 -1.70 -15.85 -4.96
C TYR A 294 -0.83 -17.04 -4.58
N CYS A 295 -1.41 -18.24 -4.67
CA CYS A 295 -0.68 -19.48 -4.41
C CYS A 295 0.24 -19.82 -5.59
N LEU A 296 1.54 -19.96 -5.34
CA LEU A 296 2.47 -20.49 -6.34
C LEU A 296 2.11 -21.96 -6.68
N ASN A 297 2.23 -22.32 -7.95
CA ASN A 297 2.15 -23.72 -8.38
C ASN A 297 3.36 -24.50 -7.89
N PHE A 298 4.53 -23.87 -7.95
CA PHE A 298 5.79 -24.36 -7.43
C PHE A 298 6.67 -23.16 -6.99
N PRO A 299 7.46 -23.24 -5.90
CA PRO A 299 8.33 -22.14 -5.46
C PRO A 299 9.61 -22.08 -6.31
N GLU A 300 9.49 -21.48 -7.49
CA GLU A 300 10.58 -21.24 -8.44
C GLU A 300 10.39 -19.91 -9.17
N LEU A 301 11.43 -19.43 -9.82
CA LEU A 301 11.38 -18.22 -10.68
C LEU A 301 11.03 -18.60 -12.13
N PRO A 302 10.32 -17.75 -12.91
CA PRO A 302 9.76 -16.45 -12.51
C PRO A 302 8.43 -16.58 -11.74
N LEU A 303 8.18 -15.70 -10.78
CA LEU A 303 6.93 -15.69 -10.01
C LEU A 303 5.70 -15.37 -10.88
N SER A 304 5.85 -14.45 -11.84
CA SER A 304 4.77 -14.08 -12.75
C SER A 304 4.51 -15.21 -13.76
N GLY A 305 3.28 -15.72 -13.77
CA GLY A 305 2.88 -16.86 -14.60
C GLY A 305 3.00 -18.22 -13.89
N ASN A 306 3.63 -18.29 -12.72
CA ASN A 306 3.77 -19.51 -11.95
C ASN A 306 2.89 -19.52 -10.69
N TYR A 307 1.61 -19.14 -10.83
CA TYR A 307 0.65 -19.12 -9.73
C TYR A 307 -0.75 -19.51 -10.20
N ASP A 308 -1.54 -20.00 -9.25
CA ASP A 308 -2.95 -20.35 -9.46
C ASP A 308 -3.83 -19.14 -9.13
N MET A 309 -4.52 -18.60 -10.16
CA MET A 309 -5.41 -17.45 -9.99
C MET A 309 -6.64 -17.75 -9.12
N ASP A 310 -7.01 -19.02 -8.96
CA ASP A 310 -8.18 -19.45 -8.21
C ASP A 310 -7.82 -19.79 -6.74
N LYS A 311 -6.53 -19.75 -6.39
CA LYS A 311 -6.04 -19.99 -5.05
C LYS A 311 -5.34 -18.75 -4.51
N PHE A 312 -6.00 -17.99 -3.66
CA PHE A 312 -5.45 -16.76 -3.09
C PHE A 312 -5.89 -16.55 -1.64
N LYS A 313 -5.15 -15.69 -0.95
CA LYS A 313 -5.52 -15.06 0.33
C LYS A 313 -5.85 -13.59 0.05
N LEU A 314 -6.75 -12.98 0.83
CA LEU A 314 -7.04 -11.54 0.74
C LEU A 314 -6.61 -10.85 2.03
N TYR A 315 -5.83 -9.77 1.89
CA TYR A 315 -5.40 -8.90 2.98
C TYR A 315 -5.91 -7.48 2.73
N PHE A 316 -6.27 -6.77 3.79
CA PHE A 316 -6.56 -5.34 3.65
C PHE A 316 -5.29 -4.57 3.28
N SER A 317 -5.43 -3.57 2.44
CA SER A 317 -4.34 -2.66 2.04
C SER A 317 -3.87 -1.75 3.19
N ASP A 318 -4.69 -1.66 4.24
CA ASP A 318 -4.40 -0.95 5.49
C ASP A 318 -4.90 -1.78 6.67
N THR A 319 -4.01 -2.08 7.61
CA THR A 319 -4.32 -2.95 8.74
C THR A 319 -5.34 -2.32 9.70
N GLY A 320 -5.41 -0.99 9.77
CA GLY A 320 -6.44 -0.28 10.52
C GLY A 320 -7.86 -0.57 10.03
N LEU A 321 -8.04 -0.83 8.72
CA LEU A 321 -9.34 -1.25 8.18
C LEU A 321 -9.71 -2.66 8.67
N LEU A 322 -8.75 -3.58 8.78
CA LEU A 322 -9.00 -4.90 9.37
C LEU A 322 -9.42 -4.78 10.84
N VAL A 323 -8.69 -3.97 11.62
CA VAL A 323 -8.94 -3.76 13.04
C VAL A 323 -10.31 -3.11 13.27
N SER A 324 -10.69 -2.14 12.44
CA SER A 324 -11.98 -1.44 12.58
C SER A 324 -13.21 -2.28 12.27
N LEU A 325 -13.04 -3.46 11.69
CA LEU A 325 -14.11 -4.45 11.49
C LEU A 325 -14.30 -5.41 12.67
N LEU A 326 -13.44 -5.31 13.69
CA LEU A 326 -13.60 -6.04 14.95
C LEU A 326 -14.56 -5.30 15.91
N ASP A 327 -15.08 -6.02 16.89
CA ASP A 327 -15.82 -5.40 18.01
C ASP A 327 -14.88 -4.56 18.90
N GLU A 328 -15.46 -3.64 19.69
CA GLU A 328 -14.71 -2.72 20.55
C GLU A 328 -13.84 -3.44 21.58
N GLU A 329 -14.38 -4.51 22.18
CA GLU A 329 -13.67 -5.31 23.17
C GLU A 329 -12.43 -5.98 22.57
N SER A 330 -12.53 -6.54 21.35
CA SER A 330 -11.41 -7.12 20.63
C SER A 330 -10.34 -6.08 20.27
N GLN A 331 -10.75 -4.86 19.94
CA GLN A 331 -9.83 -3.76 19.67
C GLN A 331 -9.10 -3.31 20.95
N ASP A 332 -9.80 -3.24 22.09
CA ASP A 332 -9.19 -2.93 23.38
C ASP A 332 -8.19 -4.02 23.81
N ASP A 333 -8.52 -5.27 23.55
CA ASP A 333 -7.64 -6.40 23.81
C ASP A 333 -6.37 -6.35 22.94
N LEU A 334 -6.48 -5.93 21.68
CA LEU A 334 -5.32 -5.70 20.81
C LEU A 334 -4.43 -4.57 21.35
N ARG A 335 -5.03 -3.42 21.78
CA ARG A 335 -4.29 -2.29 22.38
C ARG A 335 -3.58 -2.69 23.66
N ALA A 336 -4.24 -3.51 24.47
CA ALA A 336 -3.65 -4.06 25.69
C ALA A 336 -2.62 -5.18 25.44
N ASN A 337 -2.32 -5.47 24.16
CA ASN A 337 -1.42 -6.56 23.74
C ASN A 337 -1.80 -7.93 24.31
N LYS A 338 -3.08 -8.15 24.57
CA LYS A 338 -3.57 -9.44 25.03
C LYS A 338 -3.43 -10.50 23.93
N ASN A 339 -3.39 -11.76 24.33
CA ASN A 339 -3.28 -12.88 23.40
C ASN A 339 -4.66 -13.22 22.82
N LEU A 340 -4.96 -12.71 21.64
CA LEU A 340 -6.20 -12.99 20.89
C LEU A 340 -6.07 -14.24 19.97
N GLY A 341 -5.10 -15.12 20.24
CA GLY A 341 -4.96 -16.37 19.50
C GLY A 341 -4.75 -16.19 18.00
N VAL A 342 -5.67 -16.71 17.21
CA VAL A 342 -5.59 -16.71 15.72
C VAL A 342 -5.71 -15.31 15.13
N TYR A 343 -6.47 -14.41 15.76
CA TYR A 343 -6.62 -13.03 15.32
C TYR A 343 -5.30 -12.26 15.32
N LYS A 344 -4.48 -12.45 16.34
CA LYS A 344 -3.15 -11.84 16.40
C LYS A 344 -2.26 -12.31 15.26
N GLY A 345 -2.36 -13.58 14.87
CA GLY A 345 -1.68 -14.11 13.69
C GLY A 345 -2.18 -13.47 12.40
N ALA A 346 -3.50 -13.27 12.27
CA ALA A 346 -4.10 -12.59 11.12
C ALA A 346 -3.64 -11.14 10.99
N LEU A 347 -3.58 -10.41 12.11
CA LEU A 347 -3.09 -9.03 12.16
C LEU A 347 -1.64 -8.92 11.67
N TYR A 348 -0.74 -9.78 12.20
CA TYR A 348 0.66 -9.76 11.80
C TYR A 348 0.88 -10.16 10.35
N GLU A 349 0.14 -11.14 9.83
CA GLU A 349 0.22 -11.44 8.39
C GLU A 349 -0.31 -10.29 7.55
N ASN A 350 -1.42 -9.65 7.94
CA ASN A 350 -1.96 -8.53 7.19
C ASN A 350 -0.98 -7.35 7.12
N ILE A 351 -0.36 -6.98 8.26
CA ILE A 351 0.59 -5.85 8.27
C ILE A 351 1.88 -6.16 7.51
N VAL A 352 2.33 -7.43 7.50
CA VAL A 352 3.45 -7.85 6.66
C VAL A 352 3.07 -7.80 5.17
N ALA A 353 1.89 -8.30 4.79
CA ALA A 353 1.36 -8.18 3.43
C ALA A 353 1.27 -6.72 2.97
N GLU A 354 0.71 -5.86 3.81
CA GLU A 354 0.64 -4.41 3.60
C GLU A 354 2.03 -3.79 3.38
N ALA A 355 2.99 -4.09 4.25
CA ALA A 355 4.35 -3.57 4.15
C ALA A 355 5.08 -4.02 2.88
N LEU A 356 4.90 -5.28 2.46
CA LEU A 356 5.46 -5.80 1.22
C LEU A 356 4.87 -5.09 0.00
N VAL A 357 3.55 -4.89 -0.04
CA VAL A 357 2.89 -4.15 -1.15
C VAL A 357 3.34 -2.71 -1.19
N LYS A 358 3.37 -1.99 -0.06
CA LYS A 358 3.88 -0.61 0.03
C LYS A 358 5.35 -0.49 -0.38
N SER A 359 6.10 -1.58 -0.28
CA SER A 359 7.47 -1.69 -0.80
C SER A 359 7.53 -2.07 -2.28
N GLY A 360 6.40 -2.26 -2.96
CA GLY A 360 6.30 -2.56 -4.39
C GLY A 360 6.44 -4.04 -4.74
N TYR A 361 6.24 -4.95 -3.79
CA TYR A 361 6.18 -6.38 -4.07
C TYR A 361 4.76 -6.82 -4.40
N LYS A 362 4.63 -7.76 -5.36
CA LYS A 362 3.43 -8.56 -5.52
C LYS A 362 3.47 -9.71 -4.51
N LEU A 363 2.32 -10.07 -3.98
CA LEU A 363 2.22 -11.08 -2.93
C LEU A 363 2.02 -12.48 -3.52
N TYR A 364 2.84 -13.41 -3.08
CA TYR A 364 2.72 -14.83 -3.37
C TYR A 364 2.94 -15.63 -2.10
N TYR A 365 2.24 -16.77 -1.97
CA TYR A 365 2.46 -17.77 -0.94
C TYR A 365 2.59 -19.15 -1.57
N TYR A 366 3.03 -20.13 -0.81
CA TYR A 366 3.04 -21.52 -1.27
C TYR A 366 2.45 -22.43 -0.24
N LYS A 367 1.65 -23.38 -0.70
CA LYS A 367 1.13 -24.47 0.10
C LYS A 367 1.12 -25.74 -0.74
N ARG A 368 1.87 -26.74 -0.29
CA ARG A 368 1.88 -28.04 -0.94
C ARG A 368 0.52 -28.73 -0.72
N GLU A 369 0.06 -29.51 -1.69
CA GLU A 369 -1.26 -30.12 -1.66
C GLU A 369 -1.48 -31.05 -0.47
N ASP A 370 -0.44 -31.77 -0.04
CA ASP A 370 -0.45 -32.64 1.15
C ASP A 370 -0.43 -31.85 2.48
N GLY A 371 -0.35 -30.53 2.42
CA GLY A 371 -0.31 -29.64 3.58
C GLY A 371 0.99 -29.69 4.40
N SER A 372 1.98 -30.51 4.00
CA SER A 372 3.21 -30.71 4.77
C SER A 372 4.19 -29.52 4.69
N LEU A 373 3.99 -28.60 3.74
CA LEU A 373 4.83 -27.43 3.53
C LEU A 373 3.95 -26.24 3.18
N GLU A 374 4.03 -25.19 3.98
CA GLU A 374 3.35 -23.90 3.75
C GLU A 374 4.28 -22.78 4.16
N GLU A 375 4.38 -21.73 3.31
CA GLU A 375 5.09 -20.48 3.59
C GLU A 375 4.17 -19.29 3.31
N ASP A 376 4.24 -18.29 4.17
CA ASP A 376 3.28 -17.19 4.19
C ASP A 376 3.45 -16.25 3.01
N PHE A 377 4.72 -15.89 2.66
CA PHE A 377 5.02 -15.04 1.52
C PHE A 377 6.29 -15.44 0.81
N PHE A 378 6.37 -15.03 -0.46
CA PHE A 378 7.59 -15.10 -1.27
C PHE A 378 7.85 -13.75 -1.92
N ILE A 379 9.09 -13.31 -1.84
CA ILE A 379 9.58 -12.15 -2.58
C ILE A 379 10.78 -12.53 -3.44
N ARG A 380 11.10 -11.70 -4.41
CA ARG A 380 12.23 -11.93 -5.30
C ARG A 380 13.33 -10.91 -5.05
N SER A 381 14.59 -11.37 -4.94
CA SER A 381 15.79 -10.57 -5.23
C SER A 381 16.17 -10.72 -6.71
N MET A 382 17.35 -10.21 -7.11
CA MET A 382 17.81 -10.36 -8.52
C MET A 382 17.91 -11.83 -8.94
N THR A 383 18.44 -12.70 -8.07
CA THR A 383 18.78 -14.09 -8.40
C THR A 383 18.07 -15.13 -7.55
N ASN A 384 17.51 -14.73 -6.40
CA ASN A 384 16.95 -15.67 -5.43
C ASN A 384 15.46 -15.43 -5.22
N LEU A 385 14.76 -16.53 -4.98
CA LEU A 385 13.42 -16.56 -4.41
C LEU A 385 13.55 -16.65 -2.88
N ILE A 386 12.92 -15.74 -2.17
CA ILE A 386 13.08 -15.61 -0.73
C ILE A 386 11.75 -15.89 -0.03
N PRO A 387 11.61 -17.01 0.68
CA PRO A 387 10.46 -17.27 1.54
C PRO A 387 10.49 -16.34 2.77
N ILE A 388 9.30 -15.89 3.16
CA ILE A 388 9.07 -15.09 4.37
C ILE A 388 8.04 -15.81 5.22
N GLU A 389 8.43 -16.17 6.43
CA GLU A 389 7.59 -16.80 7.43
C GLU A 389 7.19 -15.78 8.52
N VAL A 390 5.90 -15.69 8.81
CA VAL A 390 5.33 -14.78 9.84
C VAL A 390 4.93 -15.59 11.06
N LYS A 391 5.60 -15.40 12.20
CA LYS A 391 5.36 -16.18 13.44
C LYS A 391 4.92 -15.31 14.60
N SER A 392 3.68 -15.44 15.02
CA SER A 392 3.15 -14.74 16.21
C SER A 392 3.70 -15.27 17.54
N LYS A 393 4.30 -16.44 17.54
CA LYS A 393 4.92 -17.12 18.72
C LYS A 393 6.27 -17.70 18.34
N ASN A 394 7.07 -18.08 19.34
CA ASN A 394 8.31 -18.84 19.15
C ASN A 394 7.95 -20.22 18.55
N GLY A 395 8.07 -20.35 17.25
CA GLY A 395 7.83 -21.56 16.50
C GLY A 395 9.05 -21.95 15.66
N SER A 396 9.19 -23.25 15.33
CA SER A 396 10.26 -23.71 14.45
C SER A 396 9.88 -23.43 12.98
N SER A 397 10.83 -22.95 12.21
CA SER A 397 10.69 -22.73 10.75
C SER A 397 11.00 -24.01 9.98
N LYS A 398 10.21 -25.07 10.21
CA LYS A 398 10.44 -26.37 9.55
C LYS A 398 10.25 -26.28 8.04
N SER A 399 9.17 -25.64 7.57
CA SER A 399 8.88 -25.47 6.14
C SER A 399 10.00 -24.71 5.45
N MET A 400 10.42 -23.58 6.01
CA MET A 400 11.51 -22.76 5.46
C MET A 400 12.83 -23.55 5.38
N ARG A 401 13.20 -24.30 6.45
CA ARG A 401 14.39 -25.15 6.42
C ARG A 401 14.31 -26.22 5.33
N SER A 402 13.14 -26.84 5.15
CA SER A 402 12.93 -27.82 4.09
C SER A 402 13.04 -27.22 2.69
N LEU A 403 12.61 -25.97 2.50
CA LEU A 403 12.78 -25.26 1.24
C LEU A 403 14.26 -24.96 0.96
N ILE A 404 14.99 -24.46 1.95
CA ILE A 404 16.39 -24.05 1.81
C ILE A 404 17.32 -25.25 1.61
N SER A 405 17.06 -26.37 2.30
CA SER A 405 17.96 -27.54 2.30
C SER A 405 17.72 -28.53 1.16
N SER A 406 16.72 -28.32 0.34
CA SER A 406 16.36 -29.27 -0.72
C SER A 406 16.75 -28.74 -2.09
N ASP A 407 17.57 -29.49 -2.82
CA ASP A 407 17.98 -29.19 -4.20
C ASP A 407 16.79 -29.01 -5.16
N LYS A 408 15.62 -29.53 -4.77
CA LYS A 408 14.37 -29.37 -5.52
C LYS A 408 13.96 -27.89 -5.66
N TYR A 409 14.37 -27.02 -4.73
CA TYR A 409 14.04 -25.61 -4.66
C TYR A 409 15.28 -24.74 -4.86
N GLY A 410 16.02 -24.99 -5.94
CA GLY A 410 17.34 -24.41 -6.21
C GLY A 410 17.42 -22.87 -6.25
N ASP A 411 16.28 -22.19 -6.45
CA ASP A 411 16.22 -20.72 -6.40
C ASP A 411 16.21 -20.16 -4.96
N ILE A 412 16.08 -21.02 -3.93
CA ILE A 412 15.93 -20.61 -2.53
C ILE A 412 17.22 -20.91 -1.76
N ALA A 413 18.07 -19.91 -1.60
CA ALA A 413 19.32 -20.01 -0.85
C ALA A 413 19.18 -19.63 0.63
N TYR A 414 18.22 -18.79 0.98
CA TYR A 414 17.96 -18.28 2.34
C TYR A 414 16.51 -17.82 2.48
N GLY A 415 16.09 -17.52 3.72
CA GLY A 415 14.75 -17.00 3.99
C GLY A 415 14.70 -16.07 5.19
N PHE A 416 13.59 -15.33 5.32
CA PHE A 416 13.36 -14.39 6.41
C PHE A 416 12.23 -14.87 7.32
N LYS A 417 12.50 -14.86 8.62
CA LYS A 417 11.50 -15.06 9.66
C LYS A 417 11.17 -13.74 10.33
N LEU A 418 9.92 -13.33 10.26
CA LEU A 418 9.40 -12.15 10.92
C LEU A 418 8.67 -12.54 12.20
N SER A 419 9.07 -11.97 13.34
CA SER A 419 8.52 -12.36 14.65
C SER A 419 8.69 -11.24 15.68
N MET A 420 8.31 -11.52 16.93
CA MET A 420 8.62 -10.65 18.09
C MET A 420 10.05 -10.78 18.56
N ASN A 421 10.83 -11.75 18.05
CA ASN A 421 12.22 -11.96 18.46
C ASN A 421 13.13 -10.85 17.91
N ASN A 422 14.26 -10.66 18.57
CA ASN A 422 15.31 -9.75 18.10
C ASN A 422 16.01 -10.31 16.85
N ILE A 423 16.85 -9.49 16.22
CA ILE A 423 17.66 -9.89 15.06
C ILE A 423 18.52 -11.10 15.42
N GLY A 424 18.55 -12.06 14.51
CA GLY A 424 19.35 -13.27 14.65
C GLY A 424 19.44 -14.05 13.35
N CYS A 425 20.37 -15.01 13.32
CA CYS A 425 20.57 -15.88 12.19
C CYS A 425 20.74 -17.33 12.69
N SER A 426 20.12 -18.28 12.01
CA SER A 426 20.30 -19.72 12.29
C SER A 426 20.36 -20.46 10.96
N GLY A 427 21.57 -20.93 10.59
CA GLY A 427 21.85 -21.38 9.23
C GLY A 427 21.55 -20.27 8.22
N HIS A 428 20.74 -20.57 7.21
CA HIS A 428 20.32 -19.60 6.18
C HIS A 428 18.96 -18.94 6.49
N THR A 429 18.46 -19.01 7.72
CA THR A 429 17.23 -18.33 8.16
C THR A 429 17.59 -17.12 8.99
N TYR A 430 17.27 -15.93 8.48
CA TYR A 430 17.48 -14.65 9.14
C TYR A 430 16.19 -14.21 9.83
N THR A 431 16.27 -13.97 11.13
CA THR A 431 15.13 -13.52 11.94
C THR A 431 15.20 -12.01 12.14
N PHE A 432 14.09 -11.34 11.86
CA PHE A 432 13.94 -9.91 12.10
C PHE A 432 12.66 -9.63 12.90
N PRO A 433 12.67 -8.61 13.78
CA PRO A 433 11.44 -8.08 14.36
C PRO A 433 10.45 -7.63 13.28
N TYR A 434 9.16 -7.72 13.53
CA TYR A 434 8.12 -7.31 12.57
C TYR A 434 8.28 -5.88 12.06
N PHE A 435 8.70 -4.95 12.94
CA PHE A 435 8.91 -3.56 12.57
C PHE A 435 10.03 -3.34 11.54
N CYS A 436 10.85 -4.34 11.26
CA CYS A 436 11.85 -4.30 10.20
C CYS A 436 11.27 -4.59 8.80
N THR A 437 10.01 -5.04 8.70
CA THR A 437 9.42 -5.45 7.42
C THR A 437 9.44 -4.32 6.39
N PHE A 438 9.21 -3.07 6.81
CA PHE A 438 9.21 -1.90 5.92
C PHE A 438 10.59 -1.55 5.36
N LEU A 439 11.64 -2.08 5.96
CA LEU A 439 13.03 -1.88 5.55
C LEU A 439 13.56 -3.01 4.67
N LEU A 440 12.84 -4.13 4.52
CA LEU A 440 13.33 -5.31 3.82
C LEU A 440 13.83 -5.00 2.41
N LYS A 441 13.15 -4.14 1.66
CA LYS A 441 13.57 -3.79 0.29
C LYS A 441 14.90 -3.03 0.26
N ARG A 442 15.09 -2.07 1.18
CA ARG A 442 16.36 -1.35 1.33
C ARG A 442 17.47 -2.28 1.82
N PHE A 443 17.19 -3.09 2.83
CA PHE A 443 18.10 -4.11 3.33
C PHE A 443 18.56 -5.04 2.19
N MET A 444 17.64 -5.61 1.42
CA MET A 444 17.95 -6.54 0.34
C MET A 444 18.77 -5.93 -0.79
N SER A 445 18.73 -4.62 -0.98
CA SER A 445 19.53 -3.96 -2.04
C SER A 445 21.04 -4.05 -1.80
N THR A 446 21.46 -4.26 -0.57
CA THR A 446 22.89 -4.34 -0.16
C THR A 446 23.24 -5.66 0.50
N PHE A 447 22.25 -6.47 0.84
CA PHE A 447 22.43 -7.70 1.58
C PHE A 447 23.11 -8.79 0.76
N LYS A 448 24.12 -9.42 1.36
CA LYS A 448 24.77 -10.64 0.87
C LYS A 448 24.60 -11.73 1.92
N PRO A 449 24.06 -12.90 1.56
CA PRO A 449 23.97 -14.04 2.50
C PRO A 449 25.36 -14.43 3.02
N ILE A 450 25.42 -14.92 4.24
CA ILE A 450 26.64 -15.45 4.83
C ILE A 450 27.03 -16.72 4.06
N GLU A 451 28.21 -16.73 3.44
CA GLU A 451 28.76 -17.93 2.82
C GLU A 451 29.22 -18.93 3.89
N GLU A 452 29.02 -20.25 3.66
CA GLU A 452 29.32 -21.31 4.64
C GLU A 452 30.78 -21.38 5.11
N SER A 453 31.72 -20.70 4.45
CA SER A 453 33.15 -20.73 4.76
C SER A 453 33.55 -20.07 6.09
N VAL A 454 32.64 -19.41 6.80
CA VAL A 454 32.96 -18.67 8.06
C VAL A 454 32.46 -19.41 9.32
N VAL A 455 31.76 -20.52 9.21
CA VAL A 455 31.20 -21.24 10.39
C VAL A 455 32.12 -22.35 10.92
N MET A 456 33.32 -22.51 10.40
CA MET A 456 34.33 -23.37 11.02
C MET A 456 35.35 -22.52 11.79
N LYS A 457 34.99 -22.07 13.00
CA LYS A 457 35.95 -21.97 14.13
C LYS A 457 35.17 -21.72 15.43
#